data_3d4f1613002e25ae90f58f0dcdb78466
#
_entry.id   3d4f1613002e25ae90f58f0dcdb78466
#
_cell.length_a   1.000
_cell.length_b   1.000
_cell.length_c   1.000
_cell.angle_alpha   90.00
_cell.angle_beta   90.00
_cell.angle_gamma   90.00
#
_symmetry.space_group_name_H-M   'P 1'
#
loop_
_entity.id
_entity.type
_entity.pdbx_description
1 polymer ?
#
loop_
_entity_poly.entity_id
_entity_poly.type
_entity_poly.pdbx_seq_one_letter_code
_entity_poly.pdbx_strand_id
1 'polypeptide(L)'
;MTVLVVGGGGREHALVRKIKESPRVDSVHCCPGNGGIAYDAVCHDVAAMDIDGVVALAKEIQADLVVVAPDDPLVAGMVDALNAAGFATFGPRANAAIIEGSKVFSKDLMQKYHIPTAEYRVFDDPRAAIEYITEKNEFPTVIKADGLALGKGVLIPESLEEAVAGVKEIMEDKVFGASGNHIVVEEFLTGPEVSVLAFTDGKCVRPMVSSMDHKRALDGDKGLNTGGMGTVSPNPYYTESVAQQCMDTIFLPTIAAMNAEGRTFQGCLYFGLMLTPKGPKVIEYNCRFGDPETQVVLPRLETDIMDIFDAINAGTLAQLDIRWSDKACACVILASGGYPKSYPKGLEITGLTDGQRAGVTVYHAGTAQKEGKLVTAGGRVLGITALGDNLQAALDTAYAAAREVHFDGVHYRKDIGARALAAGKCE
;
A
#
# COMPACT_ATOMS: atom_id res chain seq x y z
N MET A 1 7.39 -22.53 13.42
CA MET A 1 7.54 -22.20 11.98
C MET A 1 8.58 -21.10 11.81
N THR A 2 9.40 -21.20 10.75
CA THR A 2 10.31 -20.14 10.31
C THR A 2 9.67 -19.37 9.16
N VAL A 3 9.49 -18.07 9.32
CA VAL A 3 8.85 -17.21 8.30
C VAL A 3 9.87 -16.20 7.76
N LEU A 4 9.98 -16.11 6.43
CA LEU A 4 10.77 -15.09 5.75
C LEU A 4 9.84 -14.00 5.19
N VAL A 5 10.09 -12.73 5.53
CA VAL A 5 9.40 -11.58 4.95
C VAL A 5 10.37 -10.86 3.99
N VAL A 6 9.94 -10.69 2.74
CA VAL A 6 10.71 -9.94 1.74
C VAL A 6 10.29 -8.48 1.75
N GLY A 7 11.27 -7.58 1.83
CA GLY A 7 11.08 -6.13 1.83
C GLY A 7 11.70 -5.46 3.06
N GLY A 8 11.53 -4.15 3.19
CA GLY A 8 12.19 -3.38 4.27
C GLY A 8 11.49 -2.06 4.58
N GLY A 9 10.22 -1.91 4.23
CA GLY A 9 9.40 -0.72 4.51
C GLY A 9 8.58 -0.81 5.80
N GLY A 10 7.75 0.19 6.02
CA GLY A 10 6.84 0.23 7.18
C GLY A 10 5.78 -0.87 7.13
N ARG A 11 5.28 -1.20 5.95
CA ARG A 11 4.38 -2.33 5.70
C ARG A 11 5.02 -3.66 6.12
N GLU A 12 6.26 -3.90 5.72
CA GLU A 12 6.99 -5.11 6.07
C GLU A 12 7.21 -5.19 7.58
N HIS A 13 7.53 -4.08 8.23
CA HIS A 13 7.67 -4.05 9.69
C HIS A 13 6.34 -4.39 10.40
N ALA A 14 5.21 -3.88 9.89
CA ALA A 14 3.90 -4.21 10.44
C ALA A 14 3.56 -5.70 10.25
N LEU A 15 3.89 -6.29 9.09
CA LEU A 15 3.76 -7.71 8.82
C LEU A 15 4.65 -8.56 9.75
N VAL A 16 5.93 -8.20 9.90
CA VAL A 16 6.87 -8.88 10.80
C VAL A 16 6.31 -8.94 12.22
N ARG A 17 5.86 -7.80 12.76
CA ARG A 17 5.28 -7.74 14.12
C ARG A 17 4.03 -8.59 14.23
N LYS A 18 3.12 -8.52 13.24
CA LYS A 18 1.88 -9.29 13.26
C LYS A 18 2.12 -10.80 13.16
N ILE A 19 3.07 -11.23 12.33
CA ILE A 19 3.47 -12.63 12.20
C ILE A 19 4.09 -13.13 13.53
N LYS A 20 4.90 -12.30 14.19
CA LYS A 20 5.55 -12.63 15.47
C LYS A 20 4.55 -12.81 16.63
N GLU A 21 3.33 -12.26 16.54
CA GLU A 21 2.27 -12.48 17.53
C GLU A 21 1.73 -13.93 17.52
N SER A 22 1.90 -14.65 16.40
CA SER A 22 1.42 -16.03 16.29
C SER A 22 2.23 -16.98 17.16
N PRO A 23 1.60 -17.79 18.03
CA PRO A 23 2.28 -18.80 18.83
C PRO A 23 2.89 -19.94 18.00
N ARG A 24 2.56 -20.01 16.71
CA ARG A 24 3.04 -21.02 15.74
C ARG A 24 4.40 -20.63 15.13
N VAL A 25 4.82 -19.36 15.30
CA VAL A 25 6.03 -18.83 14.68
C VAL A 25 7.18 -18.81 15.71
N ASP A 26 8.22 -19.60 15.42
CA ASP A 26 9.41 -19.71 16.25
C ASP A 26 10.44 -18.63 15.89
N SER A 27 10.56 -18.29 14.61
CA SER A 27 11.50 -17.29 14.11
C SER A 27 10.95 -16.52 12.92
N VAL A 28 11.22 -15.21 12.90
CA VAL A 28 10.94 -14.34 11.76
C VAL A 28 12.27 -13.82 11.19
N HIS A 29 12.43 -13.98 9.89
CA HIS A 29 13.55 -13.46 9.12
C HIS A 29 13.03 -12.41 8.13
N CYS A 30 13.88 -11.46 7.75
CA CYS A 30 13.51 -10.41 6.78
C CYS A 30 14.68 -10.12 5.83
N CYS A 31 14.40 -9.80 4.59
CA CYS A 31 15.42 -9.40 3.61
C CYS A 31 14.90 -8.26 2.68
N PRO A 32 15.63 -7.13 2.59
CA PRO A 32 16.81 -6.77 3.41
C PRO A 32 16.46 -6.37 4.84
N GLY A 33 15.17 -6.06 5.14
CA GLY A 33 14.76 -5.45 6.40
C GLY A 33 15.16 -3.96 6.51
N ASN A 34 15.15 -3.43 7.73
CA ASN A 34 15.57 -2.07 8.05
C ASN A 34 16.07 -1.97 9.50
N GLY A 35 16.47 -0.75 9.93
CA GLY A 35 17.03 -0.53 11.27
C GLY A 35 16.12 -0.88 12.44
N GLY A 36 14.79 -0.87 12.25
CA GLY A 36 13.82 -1.25 13.27
C GLY A 36 13.35 -2.70 13.16
N ILE A 37 13.18 -3.24 11.95
CA ILE A 37 12.87 -4.66 11.75
C ILE A 37 13.92 -5.53 12.43
N ALA A 38 15.18 -5.09 12.47
CA ALA A 38 16.27 -5.79 13.14
C ALA A 38 16.06 -6.02 14.66
N TYR A 39 15.12 -5.32 15.31
CA TYR A 39 14.74 -5.60 16.70
C TYR A 39 13.70 -6.73 16.83
N ASP A 40 12.97 -6.99 15.75
CA ASP A 40 11.84 -7.93 15.74
C ASP A 40 12.11 -9.20 14.92
N ALA A 41 13.07 -9.17 13.99
CA ALA A 41 13.40 -10.26 13.09
C ALA A 41 14.91 -10.31 12.81
N VAL A 42 15.38 -11.45 12.31
CA VAL A 42 16.76 -11.59 11.80
C VAL A 42 16.79 -11.01 10.38
N CYS A 43 17.51 -9.90 10.20
CA CYS A 43 17.68 -9.27 8.89
C CYS A 43 18.84 -9.88 8.13
N HIS A 44 18.66 -10.09 6.82
CA HIS A 44 19.67 -10.63 5.91
C HIS A 44 19.96 -9.64 4.79
N ASP A 45 21.22 -9.46 4.43
CA ASP A 45 21.64 -8.55 3.36
C ASP A 45 21.41 -9.17 1.98
N VAL A 46 20.13 -9.38 1.66
CA VAL A 46 19.67 -9.85 0.35
C VAL A 46 18.64 -8.84 -0.15
N ALA A 47 18.88 -8.27 -1.33
CA ALA A 47 17.98 -7.28 -1.91
C ALA A 47 16.60 -7.88 -2.24
N ALA A 48 15.52 -7.12 -2.03
CA ALA A 48 14.15 -7.59 -2.30
C ALA A 48 13.91 -8.00 -3.76
N MET A 49 14.70 -7.46 -4.70
CA MET A 49 14.63 -7.80 -6.13
C MET A 49 15.59 -8.92 -6.56
N ASP A 50 16.42 -9.42 -5.65
CA ASP A 50 17.32 -10.56 -5.92
C ASP A 50 16.56 -11.89 -5.71
N ILE A 51 15.81 -12.30 -6.74
CA ILE A 51 14.95 -13.49 -6.68
C ILE A 51 15.76 -14.74 -6.33
N ASP A 52 16.92 -14.93 -6.97
CA ASP A 52 17.78 -16.11 -6.74
C ASP A 52 18.37 -16.08 -5.33
N GLY A 53 18.80 -14.90 -4.87
CA GLY A 53 19.28 -14.70 -3.50
C GLY A 53 18.20 -14.97 -2.45
N VAL A 54 16.96 -14.55 -2.67
CA VAL A 54 15.83 -14.83 -1.77
C VAL A 54 15.52 -16.33 -1.74
N VAL A 55 15.51 -17.00 -2.88
CA VAL A 55 15.30 -18.47 -2.95
C VAL A 55 16.44 -19.21 -2.22
N ALA A 56 17.69 -18.77 -2.38
CA ALA A 56 18.85 -19.37 -1.69
C ALA A 56 18.74 -19.14 -0.17
N LEU A 57 18.40 -17.94 0.27
CA LEU A 57 18.17 -17.61 1.68
C LEU A 57 17.04 -18.46 2.28
N ALA A 58 15.90 -18.59 1.58
CA ALA A 58 14.77 -19.40 2.04
C ALA A 58 15.19 -20.88 2.28
N LYS A 59 16.07 -21.42 1.44
CA LYS A 59 16.66 -22.77 1.62
C LYS A 59 17.60 -22.83 2.81
N GLU A 60 18.47 -21.83 2.97
CA GLU A 60 19.46 -21.76 4.04
C GLU A 60 18.80 -21.76 5.42
N ILE A 61 17.77 -20.91 5.60
CA ILE A 61 17.03 -20.79 6.87
C ILE A 61 15.93 -21.82 7.04
N GLN A 62 15.71 -22.69 6.06
CA GLN A 62 14.63 -23.68 6.03
C GLN A 62 13.25 -23.02 6.28
N ALA A 63 12.94 -21.99 5.50
CA ALA A 63 11.69 -21.27 5.65
C ALA A 63 10.47 -22.17 5.41
N ASP A 64 9.50 -22.14 6.31
CA ASP A 64 8.20 -22.80 6.15
C ASP A 64 7.26 -21.97 5.28
N LEU A 65 7.38 -20.64 5.36
CA LEU A 65 6.59 -19.68 4.59
C LEU A 65 7.44 -18.49 4.17
N VAL A 66 7.25 -18.02 2.93
CA VAL A 66 7.83 -16.77 2.44
C VAL A 66 6.73 -15.78 2.10
N VAL A 67 6.75 -14.61 2.75
CA VAL A 67 5.81 -13.50 2.52
C VAL A 67 6.49 -12.50 1.59
N VAL A 68 6.00 -12.37 0.36
CA VAL A 68 6.50 -11.39 -0.62
C VAL A 68 5.63 -10.13 -0.53
N ALA A 69 6.15 -9.10 0.14
CA ALA A 69 5.35 -7.94 0.49
C ALA A 69 5.39 -6.79 -0.54
N PRO A 70 6.52 -6.47 -1.23
CA PRO A 70 6.56 -5.38 -2.21
C PRO A 70 6.00 -5.78 -3.58
N ASP A 71 5.54 -4.79 -4.33
CA ASP A 71 4.99 -4.92 -5.69
C ASP A 71 6.01 -5.38 -6.73
N ASP A 72 7.19 -4.74 -6.78
CA ASP A 72 8.22 -5.03 -7.78
C ASP A 72 8.59 -6.53 -7.84
N PRO A 73 8.95 -7.20 -6.73
CA PRO A 73 9.27 -8.63 -6.78
C PRO A 73 8.06 -9.51 -7.08
N LEU A 74 6.83 -9.12 -6.71
CA LEU A 74 5.61 -9.84 -7.08
C LEU A 74 5.40 -9.83 -8.60
N VAL A 75 5.51 -8.66 -9.21
CA VAL A 75 5.39 -8.50 -10.67
C VAL A 75 6.53 -9.21 -11.41
N ALA A 76 7.74 -9.21 -10.83
CA ALA A 76 8.91 -9.90 -11.39
C ALA A 76 8.87 -11.44 -11.26
N GLY A 77 7.89 -12.03 -10.54
CA GLY A 77 7.69 -13.47 -10.46
C GLY A 77 8.41 -14.16 -9.30
N MET A 78 8.73 -13.45 -8.24
CA MET A 78 9.38 -14.06 -7.05
C MET A 78 8.53 -15.18 -6.43
N VAL A 79 7.20 -15.01 -6.36
CA VAL A 79 6.30 -16.06 -5.86
C VAL A 79 6.36 -17.31 -6.75
N ASP A 80 6.42 -17.14 -8.07
CA ASP A 80 6.54 -18.25 -9.00
C ASP A 80 7.87 -19.01 -8.79
N ALA A 81 8.98 -18.30 -8.62
CA ALA A 81 10.30 -18.89 -8.38
C ALA A 81 10.35 -19.64 -7.04
N LEU A 82 9.82 -19.06 -5.97
CA LEU A 82 9.74 -19.68 -4.65
C LEU A 82 8.87 -20.95 -4.65
N ASN A 83 7.69 -20.90 -5.30
CA ASN A 83 6.82 -22.06 -5.44
C ASN A 83 7.48 -23.18 -6.27
N ALA A 84 8.21 -22.83 -7.35
CA ALA A 84 8.98 -23.79 -8.14
C ALA A 84 10.12 -24.44 -7.32
N ALA A 85 10.64 -23.72 -6.34
CA ALA A 85 11.64 -24.23 -5.40
C ALA A 85 11.04 -25.05 -4.22
N GLY A 86 9.69 -25.16 -4.14
CA GLY A 86 8.95 -25.94 -3.17
C GLY A 86 8.53 -25.21 -1.89
N PHE A 87 8.66 -23.88 -1.86
CA PHE A 87 8.25 -23.08 -0.69
C PHE A 87 6.76 -22.70 -0.74
N ALA A 88 6.10 -22.73 0.41
CA ALA A 88 4.83 -22.05 0.60
C ALA A 88 5.06 -20.53 0.58
N THR A 89 4.15 -19.79 -0.04
CA THR A 89 4.27 -18.35 -0.17
C THR A 89 2.98 -17.62 0.18
N PHE A 90 3.09 -16.36 0.58
CA PHE A 90 1.98 -15.42 0.60
C PHE A 90 2.27 -14.29 -0.38
N GLY A 91 1.38 -14.11 -1.34
CA GLY A 91 1.43 -13.13 -2.41
C GLY A 91 0.96 -13.71 -3.75
N PRO A 92 0.48 -12.88 -4.68
CA PRO A 92 0.06 -13.33 -5.99
C PRO A 92 1.26 -13.74 -6.86
N ARG A 93 0.99 -14.66 -7.80
CA ARG A 93 1.94 -14.95 -8.89
C ARG A 93 2.03 -13.78 -9.87
N ALA A 94 3.09 -13.73 -10.65
CA ALA A 94 3.34 -12.65 -11.61
C ALA A 94 2.18 -12.42 -12.57
N ASN A 95 1.53 -13.50 -13.06
CA ASN A 95 0.40 -13.39 -13.97
C ASN A 95 -0.81 -12.69 -13.34
N ALA A 96 -1.00 -12.76 -12.04
CA ALA A 96 -2.06 -12.06 -11.31
C ALA A 96 -1.60 -10.69 -10.79
N ALA A 97 -0.33 -10.53 -10.43
CA ALA A 97 0.26 -9.26 -10.00
C ALA A 97 0.22 -8.17 -11.09
N ILE A 98 0.02 -8.54 -12.35
CA ILE A 98 -0.19 -7.61 -13.47
C ILE A 98 -1.33 -6.62 -13.21
N ILE A 99 -2.29 -6.93 -12.34
CA ILE A 99 -3.40 -6.01 -11.99
C ILE A 99 -2.89 -4.70 -11.37
N GLU A 100 -1.70 -4.69 -10.74
CA GLU A 100 -0.95 -3.50 -10.34
C GLU A 100 0.15 -3.18 -11.35
N GLY A 101 0.80 -4.20 -11.90
CA GLY A 101 1.94 -4.08 -12.80
C GLY A 101 1.63 -3.39 -14.13
N SER A 102 0.37 -3.38 -14.58
CA SER A 102 -0.09 -2.63 -15.76
C SER A 102 -1.43 -1.96 -15.49
N LYS A 103 -1.42 -0.62 -15.55
CA LYS A 103 -2.64 0.19 -15.44
C LYS A 103 -3.55 0.01 -16.65
N VAL A 104 -2.96 -0.21 -17.83
CA VAL A 104 -3.70 -0.53 -19.06
C VAL A 104 -4.46 -1.82 -18.86
N PHE A 105 -3.78 -2.90 -18.43
CA PHE A 105 -4.46 -4.17 -18.14
C PHE A 105 -5.60 -4.01 -17.13
N SER A 106 -5.38 -3.32 -16.04
CA SER A 106 -6.42 -3.16 -15.00
C SER A 106 -7.63 -2.37 -15.50
N LYS A 107 -7.40 -1.35 -16.35
CA LYS A 107 -8.48 -0.57 -16.96
C LYS A 107 -9.27 -1.39 -17.98
N ASP A 108 -8.59 -2.12 -18.85
CA ASP A 108 -9.23 -3.00 -19.83
C ASP A 108 -10.02 -4.12 -19.15
N LEU A 109 -9.49 -4.69 -18.05
CA LEU A 109 -10.20 -5.66 -17.23
C LEU A 109 -11.51 -5.05 -16.68
N MET A 110 -11.42 -3.87 -16.06
CA MET A 110 -12.59 -3.20 -15.48
C MET A 110 -13.64 -2.86 -16.55
N GLN A 111 -13.22 -2.39 -17.71
CA GLN A 111 -14.12 -2.11 -18.84
C GLN A 111 -14.80 -3.38 -19.33
N LYS A 112 -14.02 -4.44 -19.60
CA LYS A 112 -14.50 -5.72 -20.14
C LYS A 112 -15.54 -6.39 -19.23
N TYR A 113 -15.35 -6.28 -17.91
CA TYR A 113 -16.20 -6.93 -16.92
C TYR A 113 -17.15 -5.96 -16.18
N HIS A 114 -17.31 -4.74 -16.71
CA HIS A 114 -18.22 -3.72 -16.21
C HIS A 114 -18.00 -3.35 -14.74
N ILE A 115 -16.75 -3.37 -14.28
CA ILE A 115 -16.36 -2.94 -12.94
C ILE A 115 -16.28 -1.40 -12.93
N PRO A 116 -16.96 -0.71 -12.00
CA PRO A 116 -17.00 0.75 -11.98
C PRO A 116 -15.61 1.37 -11.81
N THR A 117 -15.20 2.21 -12.74
CA THR A 117 -13.96 2.99 -12.71
C THR A 117 -14.15 4.32 -13.45
N ALA A 118 -13.14 5.18 -13.42
CA ALA A 118 -13.09 6.41 -14.21
C ALA A 118 -13.16 6.12 -15.71
N GLU A 119 -13.82 6.97 -16.48
CA GLU A 119 -13.71 6.96 -17.95
C GLU A 119 -12.23 7.15 -18.31
N TYR A 120 -11.75 6.41 -19.30
CA TYR A 120 -10.34 6.43 -19.64
C TYR A 120 -10.08 6.20 -21.12
N ARG A 121 -8.89 6.59 -21.56
CA ARG A 121 -8.33 6.24 -22.85
C ARG A 121 -6.84 5.97 -22.75
N VAL A 122 -6.38 4.96 -23.50
CA VAL A 122 -4.96 4.56 -23.55
C VAL A 122 -4.31 5.15 -24.78
N PHE A 123 -3.05 5.60 -24.65
CA PHE A 123 -2.25 6.14 -25.74
C PHE A 123 -0.83 5.58 -25.70
N ASP A 124 -0.32 5.25 -26.87
CA ASP A 124 1.08 4.87 -27.18
C ASP A 124 1.80 5.95 -28.03
N ASP A 125 1.06 6.96 -28.51
CA ASP A 125 1.56 8.13 -29.23
C ASP A 125 1.29 9.41 -28.45
N PRO A 126 2.32 10.19 -28.07
CA PRO A 126 2.16 11.43 -27.31
C PRO A 126 1.33 12.47 -28.09
N ARG A 127 1.38 12.50 -29.41
CA ARG A 127 0.61 13.44 -30.23
C ARG A 127 -0.88 13.15 -30.15
N ALA A 128 -1.26 11.88 -30.29
CA ALA A 128 -2.64 11.44 -30.18
C ALA A 128 -3.21 11.72 -28.77
N ALA A 129 -2.40 11.54 -27.74
CA ALA A 129 -2.79 11.88 -26.36
C ALA A 129 -3.05 13.39 -26.20
N ILE A 130 -2.14 14.24 -26.70
CA ILE A 130 -2.28 15.70 -26.62
C ILE A 130 -3.50 16.17 -27.42
N GLU A 131 -3.74 15.63 -28.61
CA GLU A 131 -4.91 15.94 -29.45
C GLU A 131 -6.21 15.62 -28.69
N TYR A 132 -6.32 14.41 -28.13
CA TYR A 132 -7.47 13.99 -27.34
C TYR A 132 -7.72 14.90 -26.12
N ILE A 133 -6.67 15.22 -25.35
CA ILE A 133 -6.78 16.11 -24.18
C ILE A 133 -7.21 17.51 -24.60
N THR A 134 -6.70 18.02 -25.75
CA THR A 134 -7.04 19.31 -26.30
C THR A 134 -8.50 19.36 -26.76
N GLU A 135 -8.98 18.31 -27.44
CA GLU A 135 -10.38 18.20 -27.88
C GLU A 135 -11.35 18.12 -26.70
N LYS A 136 -11.04 17.28 -25.70
CA LYS A 136 -11.87 17.17 -24.50
C LYS A 136 -11.91 18.45 -23.67
N ASN A 137 -10.77 19.11 -23.51
CA ASN A 137 -10.60 20.35 -22.74
C ASN A 137 -11.29 20.36 -21.36
N GLU A 138 -11.23 19.21 -20.65
CA GLU A 138 -11.82 19.01 -19.33
C GLU A 138 -10.70 18.92 -18.28
N PHE A 139 -10.70 19.85 -17.30
CA PHE A 139 -9.69 19.91 -16.24
C PHE A 139 -10.32 20.04 -14.84
N PRO A 140 -9.67 19.48 -13.78
CA PRO A 140 -8.45 18.66 -13.90
C PRO A 140 -8.71 17.34 -14.64
N THR A 141 -7.65 16.78 -15.26
CA THR A 141 -7.64 15.42 -15.81
C THR A 141 -6.59 14.58 -15.10
N VAL A 142 -6.59 13.27 -15.30
CA VAL A 142 -5.58 12.38 -14.69
C VAL A 142 -4.79 11.70 -15.79
N ILE A 143 -3.46 11.76 -15.71
CA ILE A 143 -2.53 11.11 -16.65
C ILE A 143 -1.68 10.13 -15.84
N LYS A 144 -1.72 8.84 -16.20
CA LYS A 144 -0.98 7.78 -15.52
C LYS A 144 -0.02 7.09 -16.48
N ALA A 145 1.25 6.97 -16.10
CA ALA A 145 2.19 6.09 -16.79
C ALA A 145 1.80 4.63 -16.55
N ASP A 146 1.96 3.76 -17.56
CA ASP A 146 1.70 2.32 -17.43
C ASP A 146 2.87 1.63 -16.70
N GLY A 147 2.59 0.87 -15.65
CA GLY A 147 3.59 0.21 -14.81
C GLY A 147 3.65 0.75 -13.40
N LEU A 148 4.59 0.22 -12.60
CA LEU A 148 4.66 0.50 -11.16
C LEU A 148 5.08 1.94 -10.84
N ALA A 149 6.02 2.52 -11.58
CA ALA A 149 6.47 3.92 -11.50
C ALA A 149 6.67 4.45 -10.07
N LEU A 150 6.85 3.58 -9.08
CA LEU A 150 7.06 3.87 -7.65
C LEU A 150 5.97 4.82 -7.07
N GLY A 151 4.73 4.75 -7.56
CA GLY A 151 3.63 5.62 -7.16
C GLY A 151 3.75 7.08 -7.64
N LYS A 152 4.77 7.42 -8.44
CA LYS A 152 5.02 8.79 -8.93
C LYS A 152 4.51 9.03 -10.35
N GLY A 153 4.11 7.98 -11.06
CA GLY A 153 3.66 8.05 -12.44
C GLY A 153 2.22 8.56 -12.63
N VAL A 154 1.68 9.32 -11.67
CA VAL A 154 0.33 9.89 -11.72
C VAL A 154 0.42 11.40 -11.65
N LEU A 155 -0.06 12.08 -12.70
CA LEU A 155 -0.17 13.53 -12.81
C LEU A 155 -1.64 13.93 -12.81
N ILE A 156 -1.94 15.06 -12.20
CA ILE A 156 -3.28 15.66 -12.17
C ILE A 156 -3.18 17.11 -12.66
N PRO A 157 -3.01 17.31 -13.97
CA PRO A 157 -2.91 18.66 -14.53
C PRO A 157 -4.23 19.42 -14.40
N GLU A 158 -4.13 20.70 -14.03
CA GLU A 158 -5.25 21.61 -13.88
C GLU A 158 -5.46 22.49 -15.13
N SER A 159 -4.56 22.38 -16.12
CA SER A 159 -4.62 23.12 -17.37
C SER A 159 -4.09 22.27 -18.54
N LEU A 160 -4.43 22.72 -19.77
CA LEU A 160 -3.93 22.10 -20.99
C LEU A 160 -2.40 22.17 -21.07
N GLU A 161 -1.81 23.29 -20.65
CA GLU A 161 -0.36 23.49 -20.67
C GLU A 161 0.34 22.46 -19.76
N GLU A 162 -0.15 22.27 -18.55
CA GLU A 162 0.36 21.26 -17.62
C GLU A 162 0.18 19.84 -18.15
N ALA A 163 -0.96 19.57 -18.78
CA ALA A 163 -1.24 18.24 -19.35
C ALA A 163 -0.29 17.91 -20.50
N VAL A 164 -0.05 18.87 -21.40
CA VAL A 164 0.91 18.72 -22.52
C VAL A 164 2.33 18.49 -21.99
N ALA A 165 2.73 19.26 -20.98
CA ALA A 165 4.04 19.08 -20.34
C ALA A 165 4.15 17.69 -19.70
N GLY A 166 3.13 17.22 -18.98
CA GLY A 166 3.09 15.91 -18.36
C GLY A 166 3.15 14.76 -19.36
N VAL A 167 2.42 14.84 -20.48
CA VAL A 167 2.49 13.83 -21.55
C VAL A 167 3.92 13.75 -22.10
N LYS A 168 4.58 14.89 -22.36
CA LYS A 168 5.95 14.91 -22.86
C LYS A 168 6.93 14.33 -21.85
N GLU A 169 6.85 14.75 -20.58
CA GLU A 169 7.68 14.24 -19.50
C GLU A 169 7.61 12.70 -19.40
N ILE A 170 6.40 12.14 -19.46
CA ILE A 170 6.20 10.69 -19.36
C ILE A 170 6.62 9.97 -20.64
N MET A 171 6.13 10.40 -21.81
CA MET A 171 6.22 9.62 -23.04
C MET A 171 7.44 9.97 -23.90
N GLU A 172 7.89 11.24 -23.92
CA GLU A 172 9.04 11.68 -24.71
C GLU A 172 10.33 11.64 -23.89
N ASP A 173 10.36 12.26 -22.72
CA ASP A 173 11.54 12.32 -21.84
C ASP A 173 11.77 10.99 -21.09
N LYS A 174 10.76 10.11 -21.04
CA LYS A 174 10.84 8.77 -20.43
C LYS A 174 11.31 8.78 -18.97
N VAL A 175 10.88 9.76 -18.17
CA VAL A 175 11.29 9.88 -16.75
C VAL A 175 10.96 8.64 -15.90
N PHE A 176 10.02 7.79 -16.37
CA PHE A 176 9.67 6.50 -15.76
C PHE A 176 10.15 5.31 -16.61
N GLY A 177 11.12 5.50 -17.51
CA GLY A 177 11.65 4.43 -18.35
C GLY A 177 10.58 3.77 -19.22
N ALA A 178 10.55 2.44 -19.26
CA ALA A 178 9.58 1.66 -20.05
C ALA A 178 8.12 1.90 -19.66
N SER A 179 7.83 2.26 -18.41
CA SER A 179 6.48 2.61 -17.94
C SER A 179 5.89 3.84 -18.65
N GLY A 180 6.73 4.67 -19.28
CA GLY A 180 6.29 5.79 -20.12
C GLY A 180 5.98 5.42 -21.58
N ASN A 181 5.99 4.15 -21.97
CA ASN A 181 5.65 3.75 -23.35
C ASN A 181 4.15 3.90 -23.63
N HIS A 182 3.33 3.71 -22.60
CA HIS A 182 1.88 3.92 -22.67
C HIS A 182 1.46 4.83 -21.53
N ILE A 183 0.41 5.61 -21.78
CA ILE A 183 -0.27 6.37 -20.73
C ILE A 183 -1.76 6.09 -20.76
N VAL A 184 -2.36 6.22 -19.57
CA VAL A 184 -3.82 6.21 -19.40
C VAL A 184 -4.25 7.62 -19.04
N VAL A 185 -5.13 8.22 -19.84
CA VAL A 185 -5.78 9.51 -19.56
C VAL A 185 -7.17 9.21 -19.01
N GLU A 186 -7.49 9.74 -17.83
CA GLU A 186 -8.74 9.44 -17.10
C GLU A 186 -9.50 10.71 -16.74
N GLU A 187 -10.82 10.59 -16.61
CA GLU A 187 -11.62 11.62 -15.93
C GLU A 187 -11.16 11.80 -14.49
N PHE A 188 -11.20 13.03 -14.00
CA PHE A 188 -10.91 13.31 -12.60
C PHE A 188 -12.13 12.99 -11.73
N LEU A 189 -12.02 11.98 -10.89
CA LEU A 189 -13.09 11.61 -9.95
C LEU A 189 -13.07 12.51 -8.73
N THR A 190 -14.25 12.83 -8.21
CA THR A 190 -14.42 13.61 -6.99
C THR A 190 -15.24 12.85 -5.96
N GLY A 191 -14.86 12.98 -4.70
CA GLY A 191 -15.49 12.33 -3.56
C GLY A 191 -14.48 11.97 -2.46
N PRO A 192 -14.92 11.35 -1.37
CA PRO A 192 -14.02 10.75 -0.39
C PRO A 192 -13.25 9.55 -0.97
N GLU A 193 -11.94 9.50 -0.73
CA GLU A 193 -11.14 8.32 -1.02
C GLU A 193 -11.25 7.30 0.11
N VAL A 194 -11.28 6.02 -0.26
CA VAL A 194 -11.31 4.90 0.67
C VAL A 194 -10.31 3.85 0.20
N SER A 195 -9.50 3.38 1.14
CA SER A 195 -8.62 2.22 0.93
C SER A 195 -9.25 1.00 1.59
N VAL A 196 -9.51 -0.05 0.81
CA VAL A 196 -9.95 -1.35 1.31
C VAL A 196 -8.99 -2.42 0.85
N LEU A 197 -8.32 -3.07 1.81
CA LEU A 197 -7.54 -4.25 1.55
C LEU A 197 -8.45 -5.47 1.71
N ALA A 198 -8.22 -6.51 0.93
CA ALA A 198 -8.98 -7.73 1.05
C ALA A 198 -8.07 -8.97 0.92
N PHE A 199 -8.32 -9.95 1.76
CA PHE A 199 -7.78 -11.30 1.57
C PHE A 199 -8.60 -12.05 0.52
N THR A 200 -7.93 -12.79 -0.33
CA THR A 200 -8.60 -13.68 -1.28
C THR A 200 -7.78 -14.93 -1.56
N ASP A 201 -8.48 -16.04 -1.69
CA ASP A 201 -7.93 -17.33 -2.14
C ASP A 201 -8.24 -17.60 -3.64
N GLY A 202 -8.72 -16.58 -4.35
CA GLY A 202 -9.18 -16.66 -5.73
C GLY A 202 -10.63 -17.16 -5.89
N LYS A 203 -11.29 -17.56 -4.82
CA LYS A 203 -12.70 -18.01 -4.81
C LYS A 203 -13.59 -17.08 -3.99
N CYS A 204 -13.12 -16.65 -2.85
CA CYS A 204 -13.84 -15.70 -2.01
C CYS A 204 -12.99 -14.46 -1.74
N VAL A 205 -13.67 -13.40 -1.29
CA VAL A 205 -13.05 -12.13 -0.89
C VAL A 205 -13.45 -11.83 0.55
N ARG A 206 -12.46 -11.53 1.38
CA ARG A 206 -12.65 -11.13 2.78
C ARG A 206 -12.06 -9.73 2.97
N PRO A 207 -12.89 -8.67 2.80
CA PRO A 207 -12.43 -7.29 3.03
C PRO A 207 -11.97 -7.11 4.49
N MET A 208 -10.90 -6.37 4.63
CA MET A 208 -10.41 -5.92 5.94
C MET A 208 -11.16 -4.65 6.36
N VAL A 209 -10.91 -4.19 7.57
CA VAL A 209 -11.39 -2.88 8.02
C VAL A 209 -10.88 -1.77 7.10
N SER A 210 -11.74 -0.81 6.78
CA SER A 210 -11.40 0.27 5.87
C SER A 210 -10.39 1.25 6.46
N SER A 211 -9.69 1.96 5.60
CA SER A 211 -8.75 3.01 5.99
C SER A 211 -8.85 4.25 5.10
N MET A 212 -8.32 5.36 5.58
CA MET A 212 -8.21 6.64 4.87
C MET A 212 -6.76 7.08 4.87
N ASP A 213 -6.13 7.05 3.71
CA ASP A 213 -4.77 7.55 3.50
C ASP A 213 -4.76 9.06 3.22
N HIS A 214 -3.63 9.72 3.46
CA HIS A 214 -3.37 11.13 3.23
C HIS A 214 -2.16 11.26 2.30
N LYS A 215 -2.41 11.33 0.99
CA LYS A 215 -1.36 11.22 -0.05
C LYS A 215 -0.53 12.49 -0.25
N ARG A 216 -1.06 13.67 0.06
CA ARG A 216 -0.34 14.93 -0.14
C ARG A 216 0.68 15.19 0.98
N ALA A 217 1.82 15.75 0.60
CA ALA A 217 2.96 15.97 1.51
C ALA A 217 2.71 16.98 2.62
N LEU A 218 1.83 17.96 2.42
CA LEU A 218 1.61 19.09 3.32
C LEU A 218 0.19 19.13 3.88
N ASP A 219 0.02 19.83 4.99
CA ASP A 219 -1.28 20.08 5.61
C ASP A 219 -2.27 20.69 4.62
N GLY A 220 -3.56 20.41 4.79
CA GLY A 220 -4.64 20.88 3.93
C GLY A 220 -4.64 20.23 2.55
N ASP A 221 -4.10 19.02 2.43
CA ASP A 221 -3.96 18.27 1.17
C ASP A 221 -3.23 19.07 0.08
N LYS A 222 -2.14 19.73 0.47
CA LYS A 222 -1.28 20.53 -0.41
C LYS A 222 0.05 19.82 -0.71
N GLY A 223 0.77 20.36 -1.67
CA GLY A 223 2.06 19.85 -2.09
C GLY A 223 1.97 18.65 -3.03
N LEU A 224 3.07 17.95 -3.20
CA LEU A 224 3.19 16.81 -4.11
C LEU A 224 2.52 15.56 -3.54
N ASN A 225 2.12 14.66 -4.43
CA ASN A 225 1.72 13.30 -4.05
C ASN A 225 2.91 12.54 -3.47
N THR A 226 2.62 11.67 -2.51
CA THR A 226 3.58 10.82 -1.81
C THR A 226 3.07 9.38 -1.76
N GLY A 227 3.81 8.50 -1.13
CA GLY A 227 3.33 7.16 -0.79
C GLY A 227 2.32 7.11 0.36
N GLY A 228 1.96 8.26 0.95
CA GLY A 228 1.09 8.40 2.12
C GLY A 228 1.84 9.02 3.30
N MET A 229 1.25 10.07 3.87
CA MET A 229 1.79 10.83 5.02
C MET A 229 1.14 10.43 6.35
N GLY A 230 0.21 9.52 6.29
CA GLY A 230 -0.50 9.00 7.44
C GLY A 230 -1.85 8.44 7.05
N THR A 231 -2.39 7.59 7.90
CA THR A 231 -3.63 6.89 7.63
C THR A 231 -4.41 6.65 8.93
N VAL A 232 -5.71 6.52 8.80
CA VAL A 232 -6.62 6.22 9.91
C VAL A 232 -7.56 5.08 9.55
N SER A 233 -8.00 4.33 10.54
CA SER A 233 -8.97 3.25 10.41
C SER A 233 -9.91 3.25 11.63
N PRO A 234 -11.25 3.13 11.45
CA PRO A 234 -11.96 2.98 10.19
C PRO A 234 -12.06 4.28 9.39
N ASN A 235 -12.47 4.17 8.11
CA ASN A 235 -12.85 5.31 7.28
C ASN A 235 -14.38 5.56 7.47
N PRO A 236 -14.81 6.72 7.99
CA PRO A 236 -16.21 6.97 8.31
C PRO A 236 -17.13 7.04 7.07
N TYR A 237 -16.57 7.29 5.90
CA TYR A 237 -17.35 7.29 4.65
C TYR A 237 -17.66 5.87 4.13
N TYR A 238 -16.98 4.84 4.66
CA TYR A 238 -17.16 3.46 4.25
C TYR A 238 -18.22 2.78 5.14
N THR A 239 -19.48 3.15 4.93
CA THR A 239 -20.63 2.60 5.65
C THR A 239 -20.93 1.16 5.21
N GLU A 240 -21.75 0.44 5.96
CA GLU A 240 -22.19 -0.93 5.60
C GLU A 240 -22.85 -0.97 4.21
N SER A 241 -23.65 0.02 3.87
CA SER A 241 -24.28 0.13 2.55
C SER A 241 -23.26 0.30 1.44
N VAL A 242 -22.22 1.12 1.65
CA VAL A 242 -21.10 1.31 0.70
C VAL A 242 -20.29 0.02 0.60
N ALA A 243 -20.02 -0.64 1.72
CA ALA A 243 -19.30 -1.91 1.76
C ALA A 243 -20.01 -3.00 0.95
N GLN A 244 -21.33 -3.13 1.12
CA GLN A 244 -22.13 -4.08 0.35
C GLN A 244 -22.12 -3.73 -1.15
N GLN A 245 -22.28 -2.46 -1.52
CA GLN A 245 -22.19 -2.02 -2.91
C GLN A 245 -20.81 -2.34 -3.52
N CYS A 246 -19.71 -2.08 -2.79
CA CYS A 246 -18.36 -2.42 -3.23
C CYS A 246 -18.20 -3.94 -3.41
N MET A 247 -18.75 -4.74 -2.48
CA MET A 247 -18.71 -6.19 -2.58
C MET A 247 -19.38 -6.67 -3.87
N ASP A 248 -20.58 -6.19 -4.15
CA ASP A 248 -21.42 -6.69 -5.26
C ASP A 248 -20.94 -6.17 -6.63
N THR A 249 -20.44 -4.93 -6.69
CA THR A 249 -20.13 -4.29 -7.97
C THR A 249 -18.64 -4.21 -8.29
N ILE A 250 -17.75 -4.40 -7.28
CA ILE A 250 -16.30 -4.25 -7.45
C ILE A 250 -15.55 -5.51 -7.02
N PHE A 251 -15.67 -5.94 -5.75
CA PHE A 251 -14.75 -6.95 -5.20
C PHE A 251 -14.98 -8.32 -5.82
N LEU A 252 -16.20 -8.85 -5.74
CA LEU A 252 -16.53 -10.14 -6.36
C LEU A 252 -16.35 -10.12 -7.88
N PRO A 253 -16.83 -9.09 -8.62
CA PRO A 253 -16.57 -8.98 -10.05
C PRO A 253 -15.08 -8.96 -10.41
N THR A 254 -14.21 -8.30 -9.61
CA THR A 254 -12.76 -8.27 -9.87
C THR A 254 -12.15 -9.66 -9.79
N ILE A 255 -12.47 -10.44 -8.74
CA ILE A 255 -11.92 -11.80 -8.60
C ILE A 255 -12.47 -12.73 -9.69
N ALA A 256 -13.76 -12.61 -10.02
CA ALA A 256 -14.35 -13.36 -11.13
C ALA A 256 -13.70 -13.03 -12.48
N ALA A 257 -13.43 -11.73 -12.75
CA ALA A 257 -12.76 -11.27 -13.95
C ALA A 257 -11.32 -11.82 -14.04
N MET A 258 -10.55 -11.74 -12.96
CA MET A 258 -9.19 -12.29 -12.90
C MET A 258 -9.17 -13.79 -13.19
N ASN A 259 -10.12 -14.55 -12.64
CA ASN A 259 -10.27 -15.96 -12.92
C ASN A 259 -10.63 -16.24 -14.39
N ALA A 260 -11.55 -15.44 -14.96
CA ALA A 260 -11.95 -15.58 -16.37
C ALA A 260 -10.78 -15.31 -17.33
N GLU A 261 -9.82 -14.45 -16.95
CA GLU A 261 -8.58 -14.20 -17.67
C GLU A 261 -7.47 -15.26 -17.40
N GLY A 262 -7.76 -16.31 -16.61
CA GLY A 262 -6.77 -17.32 -16.23
C GLY A 262 -5.68 -16.79 -15.29
N ARG A 263 -5.98 -15.74 -14.52
CA ARG A 263 -5.06 -15.01 -13.64
C ARG A 263 -5.54 -15.03 -12.20
N THR A 264 -5.83 -16.21 -11.67
CA THR A 264 -6.34 -16.37 -10.29
C THR A 264 -5.45 -15.64 -9.30
N PHE A 265 -6.05 -14.71 -8.54
CA PHE A 265 -5.36 -13.91 -7.55
C PHE A 265 -5.49 -14.55 -6.17
N GLN A 266 -4.36 -14.79 -5.51
CA GLN A 266 -4.29 -15.27 -4.12
C GLN A 266 -3.39 -14.33 -3.31
N GLY A 267 -3.84 -13.92 -2.12
CA GLY A 267 -3.08 -13.02 -1.26
C GLY A 267 -3.89 -11.83 -0.78
N CYS A 268 -3.26 -10.67 -0.71
CA CYS A 268 -3.87 -9.39 -0.37
C CYS A 268 -4.04 -8.53 -1.62
N LEU A 269 -5.29 -8.20 -1.96
CA LEU A 269 -5.62 -7.25 -3.02
C LEU A 269 -6.11 -5.95 -2.38
N TYR A 270 -5.47 -4.84 -2.72
CA TYR A 270 -5.86 -3.50 -2.30
C TYR A 270 -6.74 -2.85 -3.37
N PHE A 271 -7.83 -2.28 -2.93
CA PHE A 271 -8.76 -1.49 -3.72
C PHE A 271 -8.68 -0.03 -3.29
N GLY A 272 -8.14 0.83 -4.15
CA GLY A 272 -8.25 2.28 -4.02
C GLY A 272 -9.57 2.74 -4.63
N LEU A 273 -10.44 3.31 -3.83
CA LEU A 273 -11.81 3.65 -4.22
C LEU A 273 -12.06 5.15 -4.08
N MET A 274 -12.86 5.70 -5.01
CA MET A 274 -13.48 7.01 -4.88
C MET A 274 -14.99 6.82 -4.69
N LEU A 275 -15.55 7.38 -3.62
CA LEU A 275 -16.98 7.37 -3.38
C LEU A 275 -17.61 8.56 -4.10
N THR A 276 -17.99 8.36 -5.36
CA THR A 276 -18.58 9.40 -6.20
C THR A 276 -20.10 9.53 -5.94
N PRO A 277 -20.76 10.63 -6.35
CA PRO A 277 -22.22 10.73 -6.30
C PRO A 277 -22.97 9.64 -7.09
N LYS A 278 -22.28 8.97 -8.02
CA LYS A 278 -22.82 7.86 -8.82
C LYS A 278 -22.50 6.48 -8.24
N GLY A 279 -21.92 6.42 -7.05
CA GLY A 279 -21.46 5.20 -6.37
C GLY A 279 -19.94 5.05 -6.34
N PRO A 280 -19.43 3.97 -5.71
CA PRO A 280 -18.01 3.72 -5.62
C PRO A 280 -17.40 3.38 -6.99
N LYS A 281 -16.22 3.95 -7.27
CA LYS A 281 -15.42 3.68 -8.46
C LYS A 281 -14.01 3.31 -8.07
N VAL A 282 -13.41 2.36 -8.77
CA VAL A 282 -12.00 1.98 -8.57
C VAL A 282 -11.08 3.05 -9.17
N ILE A 283 -10.17 3.56 -8.34
CA ILE A 283 -9.08 4.45 -8.75
C ILE A 283 -7.90 3.60 -9.25
N GLU A 284 -7.54 2.57 -8.45
CA GLU A 284 -6.41 1.69 -8.71
C GLU A 284 -6.54 0.39 -7.91
N TYR A 285 -5.82 -0.63 -8.36
CA TYR A 285 -5.53 -1.84 -7.60
C TYR A 285 -4.06 -1.85 -7.18
N ASN A 286 -3.78 -2.47 -6.03
CA ASN A 286 -2.43 -2.89 -5.69
C ASN A 286 -2.43 -4.37 -5.31
N CYS A 287 -1.47 -5.13 -5.80
CA CYS A 287 -1.42 -6.59 -5.64
C CYS A 287 -0.81 -7.07 -4.31
N ARG A 288 -0.82 -6.21 -3.30
CA ARG A 288 -0.14 -6.37 -2.03
C ARG A 288 -0.78 -5.51 -0.93
N PHE A 289 -0.32 -5.68 0.29
CA PHE A 289 -0.65 -4.77 1.38
C PHE A 289 -0.26 -3.31 1.07
N GLY A 290 -1.05 -2.34 1.54
CA GLY A 290 -0.75 -0.91 1.42
C GLY A 290 0.32 -0.43 2.40
N ASP A 291 0.91 0.71 2.12
CA ASP A 291 1.83 1.41 3.01
C ASP A 291 1.55 2.93 2.92
N PRO A 292 0.90 3.56 3.93
CA PRO A 292 0.88 3.13 5.34
C PRO A 292 -0.41 2.45 5.84
N GLU A 293 -1.29 1.93 4.99
CA GLU A 293 -2.58 1.34 5.42
C GLU A 293 -2.37 0.13 6.32
N THR A 294 -1.38 -0.70 6.05
CA THR A 294 -1.06 -1.91 6.84
C THR A 294 -0.79 -1.56 8.30
N GLN A 295 -0.17 -0.41 8.55
CA GLN A 295 0.18 0.07 9.88
C GLN A 295 -1.04 0.44 10.75
N VAL A 296 -2.24 0.58 10.17
CA VAL A 296 -3.48 0.81 10.93
C VAL A 296 -4.47 -0.35 10.83
N VAL A 297 -4.36 -1.18 9.81
CA VAL A 297 -5.27 -2.31 9.58
C VAL A 297 -4.83 -3.51 10.41
N LEU A 298 -3.57 -3.93 10.32
CA LEU A 298 -3.08 -5.11 11.05
C LEU A 298 -3.12 -5.00 12.58
N PRO A 299 -2.89 -3.84 13.22
CA PRO A 299 -3.10 -3.71 14.66
C PRO A 299 -4.53 -3.98 15.13
N ARG A 300 -5.51 -3.88 14.25
CA ARG A 300 -6.92 -4.19 14.52
C ARG A 300 -7.29 -5.66 14.26
N LEU A 301 -6.42 -6.43 13.60
CA LEU A 301 -6.66 -7.85 13.33
C LEU A 301 -6.49 -8.67 14.61
N GLU A 302 -7.55 -9.39 15.02
CA GLU A 302 -7.55 -10.28 16.19
C GLU A 302 -7.29 -11.74 15.83
N THR A 303 -7.71 -12.14 14.61
CA THR A 303 -7.44 -13.51 14.11
C THR A 303 -5.93 -13.65 13.83
N ASP A 304 -5.37 -14.81 14.17
CA ASP A 304 -3.98 -15.14 13.83
C ASP A 304 -3.75 -15.03 12.32
N ILE A 305 -2.81 -14.18 11.92
CA ILE A 305 -2.51 -13.93 10.51
C ILE A 305 -2.00 -15.20 9.79
N MET A 306 -1.37 -16.13 10.53
CA MET A 306 -0.90 -17.39 9.98
C MET A 306 -2.05 -18.31 9.60
N ASP A 307 -3.16 -18.30 10.35
CA ASP A 307 -4.37 -19.06 10.01
C ASP A 307 -4.99 -18.52 8.71
N ILE A 308 -4.93 -17.20 8.49
CA ILE A 308 -5.39 -16.56 7.26
C ILE A 308 -4.52 -16.97 6.07
N PHE A 309 -3.20 -16.94 6.23
CA PHE A 309 -2.27 -17.34 5.16
C PHE A 309 -2.42 -18.81 4.78
N ASP A 310 -2.57 -19.69 5.77
CA ASP A 310 -2.84 -21.11 5.54
C ASP A 310 -4.19 -21.31 4.82
N ALA A 311 -5.24 -20.62 5.24
CA ALA A 311 -6.55 -20.71 4.61
C ALA A 311 -6.55 -20.22 3.15
N ILE A 312 -5.78 -19.19 2.84
CA ILE A 312 -5.59 -18.71 1.46
C ILE A 312 -4.87 -19.78 0.62
N ASN A 313 -3.77 -20.33 1.13
CA ASN A 313 -3.00 -21.35 0.43
C ASN A 313 -3.78 -22.66 0.24
N ALA A 314 -4.62 -23.01 1.19
CA ALA A 314 -5.49 -24.19 1.13
C ALA A 314 -6.77 -23.97 0.31
N GLY A 315 -7.11 -22.72 -0.06
CA GLY A 315 -8.39 -22.39 -0.74
C GLY A 315 -9.62 -22.60 0.15
N THR A 316 -9.47 -22.38 1.46
CA THR A 316 -10.50 -22.56 2.50
C THR A 316 -10.87 -21.27 3.22
N LEU A 317 -10.46 -20.12 2.70
CA LEU A 317 -10.67 -18.81 3.31
C LEU A 317 -12.14 -18.50 3.61
N ALA A 318 -13.07 -19.05 2.83
CA ALA A 318 -14.51 -18.91 3.06
C ALA A 318 -14.98 -19.50 4.40
N GLN A 319 -14.24 -20.46 4.95
CA GLN A 319 -14.59 -21.18 6.20
C GLN A 319 -14.00 -20.50 7.45
N LEU A 320 -13.06 -19.55 7.26
CA LEU A 320 -12.39 -18.88 8.36
C LEU A 320 -13.21 -17.69 8.85
N ASP A 321 -13.43 -17.60 10.17
CA ASP A 321 -14.00 -16.42 10.82
C ASP A 321 -12.88 -15.43 11.14
N ILE A 322 -12.79 -14.34 10.37
CA ILE A 322 -11.78 -13.30 10.56
C ILE A 322 -12.37 -12.20 11.43
N ARG A 323 -11.77 -12.00 12.61
CA ARG A 323 -12.23 -11.04 13.60
C ARG A 323 -11.33 -9.83 13.66
N TRP A 324 -11.96 -8.69 13.86
CA TRP A 324 -11.33 -7.37 13.92
C TRP A 324 -11.75 -6.66 15.21
N SER A 325 -10.82 -5.92 15.80
CA SER A 325 -11.08 -5.05 16.95
C SER A 325 -11.96 -3.86 16.54
N ASP A 326 -12.87 -3.47 17.42
CA ASP A 326 -13.70 -2.27 17.27
C ASP A 326 -12.91 -0.96 17.52
N LYS A 327 -11.68 -1.05 18.04
CA LYS A 327 -10.84 0.12 18.27
C LYS A 327 -10.51 0.84 16.98
N ALA A 328 -10.39 2.16 17.05
CA ALA A 328 -9.82 2.96 16.00
C ALA A 328 -8.28 2.90 16.03
N CYS A 329 -7.66 3.12 14.88
CA CYS A 329 -6.21 3.17 14.76
C CYS A 329 -5.80 4.36 13.89
N ALA A 330 -4.70 5.02 14.27
CA ALA A 330 -4.13 6.13 13.52
C ALA A 330 -2.61 5.95 13.39
N CYS A 331 -2.07 6.25 12.22
CA CYS A 331 -0.64 6.25 11.93
C CYS A 331 -0.23 7.60 11.36
N VAL A 332 0.76 8.24 11.97
CA VAL A 332 1.38 9.49 11.52
C VAL A 332 2.76 9.16 10.95
N ILE A 333 3.00 9.50 9.68
CA ILE A 333 4.30 9.26 9.04
C ILE A 333 5.23 10.43 9.32
N LEU A 334 6.41 10.12 9.88
CA LEU A 334 7.53 11.03 10.00
C LEU A 334 8.44 10.85 8.80
N ALA A 335 8.59 11.88 8.01
CA ALA A 335 9.36 11.89 6.76
C ALA A 335 10.62 12.75 6.88
N SER A 336 11.61 12.45 6.04
CA SER A 336 12.81 13.27 5.85
C SER A 336 12.46 14.62 5.24
N GLY A 337 13.14 15.68 5.67
CA GLY A 337 12.97 17.00 5.11
C GLY A 337 13.31 17.02 3.62
N GLY A 338 12.37 17.51 2.80
CA GLY A 338 12.46 17.50 1.34
C GLY A 338 11.66 16.40 0.64
N TYR A 339 11.25 15.33 1.35
CA TYR A 339 10.40 14.29 0.78
C TYR A 339 9.06 14.88 0.21
N PRO A 340 8.57 14.46 -0.97
CA PRO A 340 8.98 13.33 -1.81
C PRO A 340 10.09 13.63 -2.84
N LYS A 341 10.69 14.81 -2.82
CA LYS A 341 11.87 15.16 -3.63
C LYS A 341 13.15 14.61 -2.98
N SER A 342 14.29 15.19 -3.27
CA SER A 342 15.56 14.82 -2.67
C SER A 342 15.61 15.17 -1.17
N TYR A 343 16.21 14.31 -0.38
CA TYR A 343 16.34 14.45 1.07
C TYR A 343 17.68 13.88 1.55
N PRO A 344 18.23 14.41 2.67
CA PRO A 344 19.43 13.85 3.30
C PRO A 344 19.12 12.51 3.99
N LYS A 345 20.16 11.67 4.06
CA LYS A 345 20.14 10.39 4.78
C LYS A 345 21.25 10.34 5.82
N GLY A 346 21.16 9.39 6.76
CA GLY A 346 22.19 9.20 7.78
C GLY A 346 22.06 10.13 8.97
N LEU A 347 20.91 10.81 9.15
CA LEU A 347 20.62 11.68 10.27
C LEU A 347 20.22 10.84 11.48
N GLU A 348 20.80 11.12 12.67
CA GLU A 348 20.50 10.38 13.91
C GLU A 348 19.04 10.58 14.34
N ILE A 349 18.37 9.48 14.68
CA ILE A 349 17.01 9.47 15.17
C ILE A 349 17.05 9.28 16.70
N THR A 350 16.39 10.18 17.42
CA THR A 350 16.32 10.17 18.89
C THR A 350 14.87 10.29 19.37
N GLY A 351 14.63 10.06 20.66
CA GLY A 351 13.30 10.19 21.27
C GLY A 351 12.34 9.05 20.94
N LEU A 352 12.84 7.93 20.44
CA LEU A 352 12.02 6.74 20.22
C LEU A 352 11.68 6.10 21.58
N THR A 353 10.39 5.98 21.83
CA THR A 353 9.84 5.34 23.04
C THR A 353 9.10 4.05 22.69
N ASP A 354 9.61 3.28 21.71
CA ASP A 354 8.98 2.04 21.29
C ASP A 354 8.86 1.06 22.47
N GLY A 355 7.66 0.55 22.67
CA GLY A 355 7.32 -0.31 23.81
C GLY A 355 7.26 0.39 25.19
N GLN A 356 7.61 1.67 25.30
CA GLN A 356 7.58 2.41 26.57
C GLN A 356 6.25 3.12 26.81
N ARG A 357 5.49 3.43 25.76
CA ARG A 357 4.18 4.06 25.85
C ARG A 357 3.09 3.06 25.49
N ALA A 358 2.21 2.77 26.45
CA ALA A 358 1.10 1.87 26.24
C ALA A 358 0.24 2.31 25.03
N GLY A 359 -0.07 1.38 24.14
CA GLY A 359 -0.91 1.61 22.95
C GLY A 359 -0.20 2.28 21.77
N VAL A 360 1.12 2.58 21.85
CA VAL A 360 1.92 3.11 20.73
C VAL A 360 2.80 2.02 20.15
N THR A 361 2.80 1.94 18.83
CA THR A 361 3.72 1.11 18.03
C THR A 361 4.47 2.00 17.05
N VAL A 362 5.79 1.86 16.98
CA VAL A 362 6.63 2.55 16.01
C VAL A 362 7.00 1.57 14.89
N TYR A 363 6.49 1.83 13.70
CA TYR A 363 6.88 1.08 12.50
C TYR A 363 8.01 1.81 11.78
N HIS A 364 9.12 1.12 11.59
CA HIS A 364 10.26 1.64 10.85
C HIS A 364 10.10 1.39 9.36
N ALA A 365 10.39 2.42 8.57
CA ALA A 365 10.48 2.35 7.11
C ALA A 365 11.91 2.69 6.67
N GLY A 366 12.18 3.92 6.30
CA GLY A 366 13.50 4.36 5.88
C GLY A 366 14.46 4.58 7.05
N THR A 367 14.82 3.53 7.77
CA THR A 367 15.79 3.58 8.88
C THR A 367 16.93 2.57 8.67
N ALA A 368 18.10 2.86 9.23
CA ALA A 368 19.25 1.96 9.24
C ALA A 368 20.01 2.07 10.57
N GLN A 369 20.74 1.02 10.91
CA GLN A 369 21.72 1.03 12.01
C GLN A 369 23.09 1.45 11.45
N LYS A 370 23.70 2.48 12.02
CA LYS A 370 25.03 2.94 11.67
C LYS A 370 25.82 3.28 12.94
N GLU A 371 26.95 2.61 13.14
CA GLU A 371 27.84 2.85 14.29
C GLU A 371 27.11 2.81 15.65
N GLY A 372 26.16 1.87 15.79
CA GLY A 372 25.35 1.72 17.00
C GLY A 372 24.22 2.76 17.17
N LYS A 373 24.02 3.62 16.17
CA LYS A 373 22.94 4.63 16.16
C LYS A 373 21.90 4.28 15.12
N LEU A 374 20.65 4.58 15.43
CA LEU A 374 19.57 4.54 14.46
C LEU A 374 19.58 5.84 13.64
N VAL A 375 19.57 5.71 12.31
CA VAL A 375 19.65 6.85 11.40
C VAL A 375 18.59 6.78 10.29
N THR A 376 18.29 7.94 9.68
CA THR A 376 17.42 8.01 8.50
C THR A 376 18.08 7.36 7.29
N ALA A 377 17.31 6.60 6.52
CA ALA A 377 17.77 5.92 5.30
C ALA A 377 16.80 6.07 4.11
N GLY A 378 15.63 6.66 4.32
CA GLY A 378 14.59 6.81 3.30
C GLY A 378 13.77 8.08 3.43
N GLY A 379 12.81 8.28 2.53
CA GLY A 379 11.91 9.43 2.53
C GLY A 379 10.89 9.38 3.66
N ARG A 380 10.09 8.32 3.70
CA ARG A 380 9.26 8.00 4.88
C ARG A 380 10.14 7.22 5.85
N VAL A 381 10.30 7.72 7.06
CA VAL A 381 11.28 7.20 8.03
C VAL A 381 10.60 6.31 9.05
N LEU A 382 9.54 6.81 9.69
CA LEU A 382 8.81 6.12 10.76
C LEU A 382 7.31 6.30 10.58
N GLY A 383 6.54 5.29 10.97
CA GLY A 383 5.09 5.36 11.18
C GLY A 383 4.78 5.26 12.67
N ILE A 384 4.30 6.35 13.27
CA ILE A 384 3.89 6.38 14.66
C ILE A 384 2.42 6.01 14.73
N THR A 385 2.15 4.81 15.23
CA THR A 385 0.81 4.21 15.23
C THR A 385 0.27 4.09 16.64
N ALA A 386 -1.02 4.38 16.81
CA ALA A 386 -1.72 4.15 18.07
C ALA A 386 -3.13 3.61 17.87
N LEU A 387 -3.54 2.71 18.77
CA LEU A 387 -4.92 2.27 18.93
C LEU A 387 -5.62 3.17 19.97
N GLY A 388 -6.92 3.39 19.77
CA GLY A 388 -7.76 4.12 20.71
C GLY A 388 -9.21 3.63 20.68
N ASP A 389 -9.97 3.92 21.73
CA ASP A 389 -11.38 3.55 21.80
C ASP A 389 -12.23 4.32 20.76
N ASN A 390 -11.69 5.41 20.25
CA ASN A 390 -12.22 6.18 19.13
C ASN A 390 -11.06 6.84 18.36
N LEU A 391 -11.37 7.40 17.20
CA LEU A 391 -10.37 7.98 16.30
C LEU A 391 -9.63 9.17 16.94
N GLN A 392 -10.32 10.02 17.71
CA GLN A 392 -9.70 11.16 18.38
C GLN A 392 -8.62 10.69 19.38
N ALA A 393 -8.94 9.70 20.20
CA ALA A 393 -8.01 9.13 21.19
C ALA A 393 -6.78 8.49 20.52
N ALA A 394 -6.99 7.78 19.38
CA ALA A 394 -5.89 7.19 18.61
C ALA A 394 -4.97 8.29 18.04
N LEU A 395 -5.53 9.34 17.47
CA LEU A 395 -4.77 10.47 16.92
C LEU A 395 -4.02 11.23 18.00
N ASP A 396 -4.66 11.56 19.13
CA ASP A 396 -4.03 12.28 20.24
C ASP A 396 -2.81 11.51 20.75
N THR A 397 -2.94 10.19 20.89
CA THR A 397 -1.86 9.31 21.34
C THR A 397 -0.73 9.22 20.32
N ALA A 398 -1.05 9.03 19.02
CA ALA A 398 -0.05 8.97 17.95
C ALA A 398 0.73 10.29 17.83
N TYR A 399 0.04 11.43 17.84
CA TYR A 399 0.68 12.74 17.77
C TYR A 399 1.50 13.08 19.02
N ALA A 400 1.06 12.66 20.21
CA ALA A 400 1.84 12.84 21.42
C ALA A 400 3.19 12.11 21.32
N ALA A 401 3.19 10.88 20.81
CA ALA A 401 4.42 10.12 20.59
C ALA A 401 5.26 10.67 19.43
N ALA A 402 4.62 11.10 18.33
CA ALA A 402 5.32 11.69 17.18
C ALA A 402 6.13 12.95 17.56
N ARG A 403 5.64 13.76 18.49
CA ARG A 403 6.35 14.97 18.96
C ARG A 403 7.63 14.69 19.78
N GLU A 404 7.80 13.48 20.29
CA GLU A 404 8.99 13.08 21.06
C GLU A 404 10.13 12.62 20.15
N VAL A 405 9.83 12.25 18.89
CA VAL A 405 10.84 11.77 17.94
C VAL A 405 11.51 12.94 17.23
N HIS A 406 12.83 12.92 17.20
CA HIS A 406 13.64 13.98 16.58
C HIS A 406 14.70 13.42 15.65
N PHE A 407 14.79 14.01 14.47
CA PHE A 407 15.94 13.99 13.56
C PHE A 407 15.92 15.29 12.75
N ASP A 408 17.06 15.71 12.25
CA ASP A 408 17.15 17.00 11.56
C ASP A 408 16.26 17.03 10.31
N GLY A 409 15.45 18.09 10.19
CA GLY A 409 14.48 18.23 9.10
C GLY A 409 13.26 17.31 9.17
N VAL A 410 12.96 16.69 10.33
CA VAL A 410 11.74 15.85 10.47
C VAL A 410 10.49 16.60 10.04
N HIS A 411 9.72 15.99 9.16
CA HIS A 411 8.47 16.53 8.64
C HIS A 411 7.32 15.52 8.81
N TYR A 412 6.19 15.98 9.30
CA TYR A 412 4.94 15.22 9.33
C TYR A 412 3.73 16.16 9.27
N ARG A 413 2.63 15.67 8.73
CA ARG A 413 1.36 16.41 8.66
C ARG A 413 0.72 16.47 10.05
N LYS A 414 0.08 17.62 10.33
CA LYS A 414 -0.63 17.89 11.60
C LYS A 414 -2.14 17.67 11.52
N ASP A 415 -2.63 17.34 10.32
CA ASP A 415 -4.05 17.23 10.00
C ASP A 415 -4.49 15.81 9.59
N ILE A 416 -3.67 14.78 9.89
CA ILE A 416 -4.05 13.38 9.65
C ILE A 416 -5.34 13.08 10.42
N GLY A 417 -6.34 12.51 9.71
CA GLY A 417 -7.64 12.17 10.25
C GLY A 417 -8.61 13.34 10.43
N ALA A 418 -8.22 14.58 10.14
CA ALA A 418 -9.09 15.75 10.32
C ALA A 418 -10.41 15.63 9.53
N ARG A 419 -10.35 15.14 8.27
CA ARG A 419 -11.54 14.89 7.45
C ARG A 419 -12.43 13.79 8.02
N ALA A 420 -11.82 12.72 8.53
CA ALA A 420 -12.53 11.62 9.15
C ALA A 420 -13.28 12.06 10.42
N LEU A 421 -12.61 12.86 11.27
CA LEU A 421 -13.24 13.44 12.47
C LEU A 421 -14.38 14.43 12.14
N ALA A 422 -14.25 15.17 11.05
CA ALA A 422 -15.31 16.09 10.62
C ALA A 422 -16.55 15.33 10.12
N ALA A 423 -16.36 14.23 9.39
CA ALA A 423 -17.44 13.38 8.89
C ALA A 423 -18.24 12.72 10.03
N GLY A 424 -17.56 12.20 11.08
CA GLY A 424 -18.22 11.57 12.23
C GLY A 424 -18.96 12.54 13.17
N LYS A 425 -18.89 13.85 12.93
CA LYS A 425 -19.67 14.86 13.67
C LYS A 425 -21.01 15.22 13.00
N CYS A 426 -21.24 14.70 11.80
CA CYS A 426 -22.45 14.99 11.01
C CYS A 426 -23.54 13.92 11.18
N GLU A 427 -23.28 12.88 11.97
CA GLU A 427 -24.25 11.88 12.44
C GLU A 427 -24.74 12.22 13.86
#